data_addd8d0d072147e749d7ae0f02e5642f
#
_entry.id   addd8d0d072147e749d7ae0f02e5642f
#
_cell.length_a   1.000
_cell.length_b   1.000
_cell.length_c   1.000
_cell.angle_alpha   90.00
_cell.angle_beta   90.00
_cell.angle_gamma   90.00
#
_symmetry.space_group_name_H-M   'P 1'
#
loop_
_entity.id
_entity.type
_entity.pdbx_description
1 polymer ?
#
loop_
_entity_poly.entity_id
_entity_poly.type
_entity_poly.pdbx_seq_one_letter_code
_entity_poly.pdbx_strand_id
1 'polypeptide(L)'
;MNPWRILYGSLSPAVTAFFSGDINFTLPVLQRHLKENFGVRRRSNSISLALFNTFSRAGSVMVAVIAFIVIIKSYSSLGITALDIFSIGIRAFGISFLLARHPGDGAYVALAVLCLGYGKGFEAGYLILKPLAFYLVAVGTFLDAIICAFGSFAVAHISELREEDKVVRFI
;
A
#
# COMPACT_ATOMS: atom_id res chain seq x y z
N MET A 1 23.67 -0.23 3.63
CA MET A 1 22.56 0.74 3.50
C MET A 1 21.64 0.63 4.72
N ASN A 2 21.25 1.74 5.36
CA ASN A 2 20.45 1.66 6.59
C ASN A 2 18.94 1.77 6.23
N PRO A 3 18.14 0.70 6.36
CA PRO A 3 16.72 0.69 5.99
C PRO A 3 15.89 1.68 6.83
N TRP A 4 16.30 1.94 8.06
CA TRP A 4 15.66 2.90 8.95
C TRP A 4 15.67 4.33 8.40
N ARG A 5 16.74 4.71 7.70
CA ARG A 5 16.84 6.04 7.08
C ARG A 5 15.82 6.21 5.95
N ILE A 6 15.55 5.14 5.19
CA ILE A 6 14.56 5.18 4.11
C ILE A 6 13.17 5.28 4.71
N LEU A 7 12.89 4.48 5.73
CA LEU A 7 11.61 4.49 6.42
C LEU A 7 11.32 5.87 7.03
N TYR A 8 12.30 6.43 7.73
CA TYR A 8 12.16 7.77 8.33
C TYR A 8 11.94 8.86 7.26
N GLY A 9 12.71 8.82 6.18
CA GLY A 9 12.55 9.76 5.07
C GLY A 9 11.25 9.59 4.30
N SER A 10 10.61 8.41 4.29
CA SER A 10 9.32 8.18 3.65
C SER A 10 8.11 8.54 4.53
N LEU A 11 8.31 8.85 5.81
CA LEU A 11 7.21 9.19 6.73
C LEU A 11 6.45 10.44 6.30
N SER A 12 7.13 11.50 5.87
CA SER A 12 6.48 12.75 5.47
C SER A 12 5.48 12.56 4.32
N PRO A 13 5.85 11.95 3.17
CA PRO A 13 4.88 11.64 2.13
C PRO A 13 3.83 10.60 2.56
N ALA A 14 4.16 9.65 3.44
CA ALA A 14 3.20 8.68 3.94
C ALA A 14 2.12 9.33 4.81
N VAL A 15 2.48 10.30 5.66
CA VAL A 15 1.53 11.09 6.44
C VAL A 15 0.62 11.92 5.52
N THR A 16 1.17 12.49 4.44
CA THR A 16 0.36 13.18 3.43
C THR A 16 -0.64 12.23 2.78
N ALA A 17 -0.23 10.97 2.46
CA ALA A 17 -1.09 9.94 1.92
C ALA A 17 -2.21 9.55 2.91
N PHE A 18 -1.89 9.45 4.20
CA PHE A 18 -2.85 9.14 5.25
C PHE A 18 -3.99 10.17 5.31
N PHE A 19 -3.66 11.45 5.31
CA PHE A 19 -4.67 12.51 5.40
C PHE A 19 -5.43 12.76 4.11
N SER A 20 -4.79 12.55 2.94
CA SER A 20 -5.46 12.71 1.65
C SER A 20 -6.36 11.52 1.30
N GLY A 21 -6.06 10.32 1.80
CA GLY A 21 -6.73 9.08 1.42
C GLY A 21 -6.51 8.67 -0.04
N ASP A 22 -5.66 9.40 -0.78
CA ASP A 22 -5.37 9.14 -2.19
C ASP A 22 -3.86 9.21 -2.46
N ILE A 23 -3.31 8.09 -2.92
CA ILE A 23 -1.89 8.01 -3.24
C ILE A 23 -1.51 8.85 -4.47
N ASN A 24 -2.41 9.07 -5.43
CA ASN A 24 -2.14 9.89 -6.60
C ASN A 24 -1.88 11.34 -6.22
N PHE A 25 -2.62 11.84 -5.23
CA PHE A 25 -2.39 13.17 -4.68
C PHE A 25 -1.01 13.29 -4.03
N THR A 26 -0.49 12.20 -3.50
CA THR A 26 0.79 12.15 -2.79
C THR A 26 1.99 11.97 -3.72
N LEU A 27 1.77 11.52 -4.97
CA LEU A 27 2.86 11.26 -5.93
C LEU A 27 3.84 12.42 -6.13
N PRO A 28 3.41 13.68 -6.29
CA PRO A 28 4.33 14.81 -6.45
C PRO A 28 5.23 15.00 -5.21
N VAL A 29 4.65 14.84 -4.02
CA VAL A 29 5.39 14.95 -2.74
C VAL A 29 6.40 13.82 -2.64
N LEU A 30 6.00 12.60 -2.97
CA LEU A 30 6.84 11.42 -2.97
C LEU A 30 8.00 11.55 -3.96
N GLN A 31 7.72 12.05 -5.17
CA GLN A 31 8.71 12.27 -6.22
C GLN A 31 9.76 13.31 -5.81
N ARG A 32 9.31 14.39 -5.20
CA ARG A 32 10.19 15.44 -4.68
C ARG A 32 11.08 14.89 -3.56
N HIS A 33 10.49 14.16 -2.62
CA HIS A 33 11.19 13.61 -1.46
C HIS A 33 12.27 12.59 -1.85
N LEU A 34 11.97 11.69 -2.78
CA LEU A 34 12.93 10.71 -3.31
C LEU A 34 14.11 11.40 -4.02
N LYS A 35 13.85 12.50 -4.73
CA LYS A 35 14.90 13.25 -5.38
C LYS A 35 15.78 14.00 -4.37
N GLU A 36 15.17 14.74 -3.43
CA GLU A 36 15.89 15.65 -2.52
C GLU A 36 16.60 14.89 -1.39
N ASN A 37 15.95 13.88 -0.82
CA ASN A 37 16.47 13.15 0.36
C ASN A 37 17.27 11.90 0.02
N PHE A 38 16.99 11.26 -1.13
CA PHE A 38 17.63 10.00 -1.49
C PHE A 38 18.47 10.09 -2.78
N GLY A 39 18.48 11.24 -3.45
CA GLY A 39 19.29 11.46 -4.65
C GLY A 39 18.84 10.61 -5.85
N VAL A 40 17.57 10.19 -5.90
CA VAL A 40 17.06 9.42 -7.03
C VAL A 40 16.91 10.30 -8.26
N ARG A 41 17.50 9.92 -9.39
CA ARG A 41 17.40 10.68 -10.65
C ARG A 41 15.95 10.83 -11.08
N ARG A 42 15.56 12.04 -11.49
CA ARG A 42 14.18 12.39 -11.86
C ARG A 42 13.57 11.42 -12.87
N ARG A 43 14.32 11.01 -13.88
CA ARG A 43 13.82 10.09 -14.93
C ARG A 43 13.47 8.72 -14.38
N SER A 44 14.36 8.12 -13.58
CA SER A 44 14.11 6.84 -12.92
C SER A 44 12.95 6.93 -11.95
N ASN A 45 12.93 7.99 -11.14
CA ASN A 45 11.89 8.24 -10.15
C ASN A 45 10.49 8.35 -10.78
N SER A 46 10.34 9.08 -11.88
CA SER A 46 9.04 9.25 -12.55
C SER A 46 8.49 7.92 -13.10
N ILE A 47 9.36 7.06 -13.65
CA ILE A 47 8.95 5.76 -14.20
C ILE A 47 8.64 4.77 -13.08
N SER A 48 9.54 4.62 -12.11
CA SER A 48 9.39 3.65 -11.03
C SER A 48 8.19 3.97 -10.13
N LEU A 49 8.00 5.25 -9.76
CA LEU A 49 6.83 5.66 -8.97
C LEU A 49 5.52 5.41 -9.71
N ALA A 50 5.44 5.73 -11.00
CA ALA A 50 4.24 5.47 -11.80
C ALA A 50 3.92 3.98 -11.83
N LEU A 51 4.92 3.11 -12.04
CA LEU A 51 4.75 1.67 -12.02
C LEU A 51 4.30 1.15 -10.65
N PHE A 52 4.99 1.53 -9.57
CA PHE A 52 4.62 1.10 -8.23
C PHE A 52 3.25 1.62 -7.82
N ASN A 53 2.92 2.86 -8.13
CA ASN A 53 1.59 3.41 -7.86
C ASN A 53 0.48 2.67 -8.60
N THR A 54 0.73 2.24 -9.83
CA THR A 54 -0.27 1.56 -10.64
C THR A 54 -0.40 0.08 -10.26
N PHE A 55 0.71 -0.62 -10.03
CA PHE A 55 0.72 -2.08 -9.88
C PHE A 55 0.89 -2.57 -8.44
N SER A 56 1.30 -1.73 -7.51
CA SER A 56 1.60 -2.15 -6.13
C SER A 56 0.68 -1.49 -5.11
N ARG A 57 -0.54 -1.99 -5.00
CA ARG A 57 -1.48 -1.64 -3.93
C ARG A 57 -1.40 -2.61 -2.75
N ALA A 58 -0.18 -3.08 -2.47
CA ALA A 58 0.05 -4.11 -1.46
C ALA A 58 -0.32 -3.65 -0.05
N GLY A 59 -0.10 -2.38 0.28
CA GLY A 59 -0.47 -1.80 1.58
C GLY A 59 -1.98 -1.80 1.81
N SER A 60 -2.75 -1.33 0.84
CA SER A 60 -4.23 -1.36 0.89
C SER A 60 -4.76 -2.78 1.02
N VAL A 61 -4.20 -3.73 0.27
CA VAL A 61 -4.60 -5.14 0.34
C VAL A 61 -4.21 -5.78 1.68
N MET A 62 -3.05 -5.44 2.23
CA MET A 62 -2.62 -5.94 3.54
C MET A 62 -3.60 -5.52 4.65
N VAL A 63 -4.03 -4.26 4.65
CA VAL A 63 -5.06 -3.74 5.58
C VAL A 63 -6.38 -4.49 5.39
N ALA A 64 -6.81 -4.71 4.14
CA ALA A 64 -8.02 -5.45 3.83
C ALA A 64 -7.97 -6.91 4.32
N VAL A 65 -6.84 -7.60 4.17
CA VAL A 65 -6.65 -8.96 4.65
C VAL A 65 -6.73 -9.03 6.17
N ILE A 66 -6.09 -8.09 6.87
CA ILE A 66 -6.17 -8.02 8.34
C ILE A 66 -7.62 -7.80 8.78
N ALA A 67 -8.31 -6.84 8.17
CA ALA A 67 -9.72 -6.55 8.45
C ALA A 67 -10.62 -7.78 8.17
N PHE A 68 -10.37 -8.48 7.09
CA PHE A 68 -11.09 -9.71 6.73
C PHE A 68 -10.87 -10.84 7.75
N ILE A 69 -9.64 -11.06 8.19
CA ILE A 69 -9.34 -12.04 9.23
C ILE A 69 -10.05 -11.69 10.55
N VAL A 70 -10.10 -10.41 10.90
CA VAL A 70 -10.82 -9.94 12.09
C VAL A 70 -12.31 -10.24 11.98
N ILE A 71 -12.94 -10.01 10.81
CA ILE A 71 -14.35 -10.34 10.57
C ILE A 71 -14.57 -11.83 10.76
N ILE A 72 -13.77 -12.68 10.13
CA ILE A 72 -13.93 -14.15 10.26
C ILE A 72 -13.82 -14.57 11.71
N LYS A 73 -12.79 -14.11 12.44
CA LYS A 73 -12.60 -14.48 13.85
C LYS A 73 -13.68 -13.98 14.78
N SER A 74 -14.29 -12.83 14.47
CA SER A 74 -15.34 -12.22 15.31
C SER A 74 -16.70 -12.90 15.13
N TYR A 75 -16.98 -13.40 13.93
CA TYR A 75 -18.31 -13.91 13.58
C TYR A 75 -18.35 -15.42 13.30
N SER A 76 -17.22 -16.10 13.29
CA SER A 76 -17.14 -17.54 13.12
C SER A 76 -16.44 -18.19 14.30
N SER A 77 -17.10 -19.19 14.89
CA SER A 77 -16.47 -20.13 15.83
C SER A 77 -15.55 -21.14 15.13
N LEU A 78 -15.57 -21.15 13.79
CA LEU A 78 -14.74 -22.03 12.97
C LEU A 78 -13.28 -21.55 12.99
N GLY A 79 -12.37 -22.44 13.31
CA GLY A 79 -10.94 -22.17 13.22
C GLY A 79 -10.52 -21.92 11.77
N ILE A 80 -9.67 -20.92 11.54
CA ILE A 80 -9.07 -20.69 10.23
C ILE A 80 -8.00 -21.74 10.00
N THR A 81 -8.17 -22.56 8.96
CA THR A 81 -7.18 -23.58 8.57
C THR A 81 -6.00 -22.95 7.80
N ALA A 82 -4.84 -23.60 7.81
CA ALA A 82 -3.68 -23.13 7.03
C ALA A 82 -3.98 -23.02 5.53
N LEU A 83 -4.83 -23.88 5.00
CA LEU A 83 -5.30 -23.81 3.61
C LEU A 83 -6.15 -22.55 3.33
N ASP A 84 -7.00 -22.15 4.29
CA ASP A 84 -7.77 -20.90 4.16
C ASP A 84 -6.83 -19.68 4.10
N ILE A 85 -5.81 -19.64 4.97
CA ILE A 85 -4.81 -18.55 4.96
C ILE A 85 -4.09 -18.49 3.62
N PHE A 86 -3.66 -19.63 3.08
CA PHE A 86 -3.00 -19.70 1.80
C PHE A 86 -3.90 -19.22 0.64
N SER A 87 -5.16 -19.65 0.64
CA SER A 87 -6.14 -19.22 -0.37
C SER A 87 -6.45 -17.73 -0.30
N ILE A 88 -6.53 -17.16 0.91
CA ILE A 88 -6.69 -15.71 1.13
C ILE A 88 -5.46 -14.97 0.59
N GLY A 89 -4.26 -15.48 0.84
CA GLY A 89 -3.01 -14.90 0.35
C GLY A 89 -2.94 -14.82 -1.19
N ILE A 90 -3.31 -15.90 -1.88
CA ILE A 90 -3.34 -15.93 -3.35
C ILE A 90 -4.36 -14.91 -3.90
N ARG A 91 -5.56 -14.87 -3.30
CA ARG A 91 -6.60 -13.90 -3.70
C ARG A 91 -6.14 -12.47 -3.43
N ALA A 92 -5.54 -12.20 -2.27
CA ALA A 92 -4.99 -10.91 -1.91
C ALA A 92 -3.94 -10.43 -2.92
N PHE A 93 -3.04 -11.33 -3.35
CA PHE A 93 -2.07 -11.04 -4.39
C PHE A 93 -2.73 -10.62 -5.71
N GLY A 94 -3.72 -11.38 -6.18
CA GLY A 94 -4.48 -11.02 -7.38
C GLY A 94 -5.21 -9.67 -7.26
N ILE A 95 -5.81 -9.40 -6.10
CA ILE A 95 -6.53 -8.15 -5.83
C ILE A 95 -5.56 -6.95 -5.85
N SER A 96 -4.32 -7.11 -5.41
CA SER A 96 -3.31 -6.03 -5.45
C SER A 96 -3.13 -5.44 -6.85
N PHE A 97 -3.20 -6.26 -7.89
CA PHE A 97 -3.13 -5.81 -9.29
C PHE A 97 -4.46 -5.23 -9.78
N LEU A 98 -5.59 -5.79 -9.34
CA LEU A 98 -6.92 -5.30 -9.73
C LEU A 98 -7.21 -3.90 -9.17
N LEU A 99 -6.66 -3.56 -8.02
CA LEU A 99 -6.81 -2.25 -7.38
C LEU A 99 -6.09 -1.10 -8.11
N ALA A 100 -5.28 -1.39 -9.11
CA ALA A 100 -4.62 -0.38 -9.95
C ALA A 100 -5.57 0.70 -10.47
N ARG A 101 -6.84 0.34 -10.65
CA ARG A 101 -7.90 1.21 -11.19
C ARG A 101 -8.69 1.99 -10.12
N HIS A 102 -8.49 1.71 -8.83
CA HIS A 102 -9.22 2.35 -7.72
C HIS A 102 -8.27 3.12 -6.81
N PRO A 103 -7.97 4.39 -7.10
CA PRO A 103 -6.95 5.14 -6.36
C PRO A 103 -7.35 5.51 -4.92
N GLY A 104 -8.61 5.80 -4.66
CA GLY A 104 -9.06 6.32 -3.37
C GLY A 104 -9.53 5.22 -2.39
N ASP A 105 -10.41 4.33 -2.79
CA ASP A 105 -11.09 3.39 -1.87
C ASP A 105 -10.49 1.98 -1.85
N GLY A 106 -9.23 1.83 -2.24
CA GLY A 106 -8.58 0.55 -2.51
C GLY A 106 -8.72 -0.48 -1.39
N ALA A 107 -8.47 -0.10 -0.14
CA ALA A 107 -8.52 -1.03 0.99
C ALA A 107 -9.95 -1.55 1.25
N TYR A 108 -10.96 -0.69 1.15
CA TYR A 108 -12.35 -1.09 1.35
C TYR A 108 -12.90 -1.94 0.19
N VAL A 109 -12.53 -1.61 -1.05
CA VAL A 109 -12.85 -2.42 -2.24
C VAL A 109 -12.20 -3.79 -2.15
N ALA A 110 -10.92 -3.86 -1.74
CA ALA A 110 -10.22 -5.13 -1.52
C ALA A 110 -10.93 -6.00 -0.47
N LEU A 111 -11.36 -5.39 0.64
CA LEU A 111 -12.12 -6.08 1.67
C LEU A 111 -13.43 -6.65 1.13
N ALA A 112 -14.19 -5.86 0.35
CA ALA A 112 -15.44 -6.31 -0.26
C ALA A 112 -15.21 -7.51 -1.20
N VAL A 113 -14.19 -7.43 -2.06
CA VAL A 113 -13.84 -8.52 -2.98
C VAL A 113 -13.40 -9.78 -2.23
N LEU A 114 -12.64 -9.64 -1.13
CA LEU A 114 -12.27 -10.78 -0.28
C LEU A 114 -13.50 -11.44 0.36
N CYS A 115 -14.42 -10.65 0.91
CA CYS A 115 -15.66 -11.16 1.50
C CYS A 115 -16.52 -11.91 0.48
N LEU A 116 -16.74 -11.30 -0.69
CA LEU A 116 -17.51 -11.91 -1.78
C LEU A 116 -16.85 -13.19 -2.31
N GLY A 117 -15.53 -13.16 -2.47
CA GLY A 117 -14.77 -14.30 -3.00
C GLY A 117 -14.64 -15.48 -2.02
N TYR A 118 -14.69 -15.21 -0.71
CA TYR A 118 -14.59 -16.26 0.30
C TYR A 118 -15.90 -17.07 0.40
N GLY A 119 -17.05 -16.42 0.24
CA GLY A 119 -18.36 -17.04 0.42
C GLY A 119 -18.59 -17.46 1.88
N LYS A 120 -19.14 -18.63 2.07
CA LYS A 120 -19.42 -19.24 3.41
C LYS A 120 -20.28 -18.36 4.33
N GLY A 121 -21.12 -17.47 3.76
CA GLY A 121 -21.99 -16.56 4.53
C GLY A 121 -21.36 -15.22 4.92
N PHE A 122 -20.13 -14.95 4.44
CA PHE A 122 -19.41 -13.70 4.75
C PHE A 122 -19.51 -12.63 3.63
N GLU A 123 -20.36 -12.87 2.61
CA GLU A 123 -20.47 -11.98 1.43
C GLU A 123 -20.81 -10.54 1.81
N ALA A 124 -21.61 -10.33 2.85
CA ALA A 124 -21.98 -9.01 3.37
C ALA A 124 -21.08 -8.53 4.54
N GLY A 125 -20.03 -9.31 4.91
CA GLY A 125 -19.19 -9.02 6.06
C GLY A 125 -18.48 -7.66 5.99
N TYR A 126 -18.14 -7.19 4.79
CA TYR A 126 -17.52 -5.87 4.60
C TYR A 126 -18.41 -4.70 5.07
N LEU A 127 -19.75 -4.88 5.11
CA LEU A 127 -20.68 -3.85 5.57
C LEU A 127 -20.51 -3.52 7.06
N ILE A 128 -20.02 -4.46 7.85
CA ILE A 128 -19.77 -4.30 9.27
C ILE A 128 -18.71 -3.20 9.51
N LEU A 129 -17.70 -3.16 8.63
CA LEU A 129 -16.60 -2.19 8.70
C LEU A 129 -16.86 -0.93 7.88
N LYS A 130 -18.04 -0.76 7.27
CA LYS A 130 -18.40 0.44 6.51
C LYS A 130 -18.21 1.75 7.30
N PRO A 131 -18.58 1.85 8.58
CA PRO A 131 -18.32 3.06 9.37
C PRO A 131 -16.83 3.39 9.56
N LEU A 132 -15.96 2.36 9.47
CA LEU A 132 -14.52 2.48 9.61
C LEU A 132 -13.79 2.54 8.25
N ALA A 133 -14.54 2.57 7.14
CA ALA A 133 -13.96 2.54 5.79
C ALA A 133 -12.92 3.64 5.58
N PHE A 134 -13.19 4.87 6.07
CA PHE A 134 -12.25 5.98 5.99
C PHE A 134 -10.88 5.65 6.63
N TYR A 135 -10.88 5.05 7.82
CA TYR A 135 -9.63 4.67 8.50
C TYR A 135 -8.89 3.56 7.79
N LEU A 136 -9.63 2.56 7.25
CA LEU A 136 -9.03 1.49 6.47
C LEU A 136 -8.33 2.03 5.21
N VAL A 137 -8.97 2.98 4.53
CA VAL A 137 -8.41 3.65 3.36
C VAL A 137 -7.19 4.48 3.74
N ALA A 138 -7.27 5.29 4.79
CA ALA A 138 -6.18 6.14 5.25
C ALA A 138 -4.93 5.31 5.62
N VAL A 139 -5.09 4.23 6.38
CA VAL A 139 -3.98 3.32 6.74
C VAL A 139 -3.46 2.58 5.51
N GLY A 140 -4.34 2.15 4.61
CA GLY A 140 -3.96 1.49 3.36
C GLY A 140 -3.09 2.39 2.47
N THR A 141 -3.52 3.64 2.25
CA THR A 141 -2.76 4.61 1.44
C THR A 141 -1.45 5.03 2.10
N PHE A 142 -1.40 5.11 3.42
CA PHE A 142 -0.16 5.31 4.17
C PHE A 142 0.87 4.22 3.88
N LEU A 143 0.46 2.94 3.98
CA LEU A 143 1.33 1.81 3.69
C LEU A 143 1.71 1.73 2.21
N ASP A 144 0.78 2.02 1.29
CA ASP A 144 1.06 2.07 -0.14
C ASP A 144 2.12 3.12 -0.47
N ALA A 145 2.08 4.31 0.16
CA ALA A 145 3.10 5.35 -0.03
C ALA A 145 4.49 4.91 0.44
N ILE A 146 4.58 4.20 1.58
CA ILE A 146 5.84 3.64 2.06
C ILE A 146 6.37 2.59 1.08
N ILE A 147 5.52 1.67 0.61
CA ILE A 147 5.91 0.62 -0.34
C ILE A 147 6.38 1.23 -1.66
N CYS A 148 5.69 2.26 -2.18
CA CYS A 148 6.10 2.99 -3.37
C CYS A 148 7.46 3.68 -3.19
N ALA A 149 7.71 4.29 -2.01
CA ALA A 149 9.00 4.91 -1.70
C ALA A 149 10.13 3.88 -1.70
N PHE A 150 9.95 2.77 -0.97
CA PHE A 150 10.94 1.70 -0.91
C PHE A 150 11.21 1.06 -2.27
N GLY A 151 10.14 0.74 -3.02
CA GLY A 151 10.26 0.14 -4.35
C GLY A 151 11.01 1.04 -5.32
N SER A 152 10.65 2.33 -5.39
CA SER A 152 11.32 3.30 -6.27
C SER A 152 12.77 3.51 -5.89
N PHE A 153 13.07 3.55 -4.59
CA PHE A 153 14.43 3.65 -4.10
C PHE A 153 15.25 2.38 -4.44
N ALA A 154 14.68 1.18 -4.25
CA ALA A 154 15.33 -0.09 -4.57
C ALA A 154 15.68 -0.18 -6.06
N VAL A 155 14.75 0.20 -6.94
CA VAL A 155 15.00 0.24 -8.39
C VAL A 155 16.12 1.20 -8.73
N ALA A 156 16.11 2.42 -8.15
CA ALA A 156 17.16 3.40 -8.39
C ALA A 156 18.54 2.94 -7.91
N HIS A 157 18.57 2.20 -6.80
CA HIS A 157 19.81 1.66 -6.25
C HIS A 157 20.39 0.52 -7.11
N ILE A 158 19.54 -0.41 -7.54
CA ILE A 158 19.94 -1.55 -8.39
C ILE A 158 20.39 -1.06 -9.78
N SER A 159 19.74 -0.01 -10.31
CA SER A 159 20.04 0.53 -11.63
C SER A 159 21.18 1.57 -11.63
N GLU A 160 21.87 1.78 -10.50
CA GLU A 160 22.93 2.80 -10.33
C GLU A 160 22.52 4.22 -10.75
N LEU A 161 21.22 4.51 -10.74
CA LEU A 161 20.63 5.80 -11.13
C LEU A 161 20.45 6.73 -9.92
N ARG A 162 21.45 6.75 -9.03
CA ARG A 162 21.48 7.57 -7.84
C ARG A 162 22.61 8.60 -7.93
N GLU A 163 22.30 9.85 -7.61
CA GLU A 163 23.27 10.94 -7.51
C GLU A 163 23.52 11.25 -6.04
N GLU A 164 24.60 10.69 -5.46
CA GLU A 164 24.90 10.88 -4.04
C GLU A 164 25.30 12.31 -3.68
N ASP A 165 25.88 13.03 -4.63
CA ASP A 165 26.42 14.39 -4.42
C ASP A 165 25.33 15.48 -4.31
N LYS A 166 24.06 15.16 -4.67
CA LYS A 166 22.96 16.12 -4.70
C LYS A 166 21.92 15.91 -3.59
N VAL A 167 22.25 15.15 -2.58
CA VAL A 167 21.35 14.90 -1.46
C VAL A 167 21.29 16.16 -0.58
N VAL A 168 20.22 16.92 -0.72
CA VAL A 168 19.91 17.99 0.22
C VAL A 168 19.31 17.35 1.46
N ARG A 169 20.08 17.35 2.56
CA ARG A 169 19.64 16.81 3.84
C ARG A 169 18.64 17.77 4.47
N PHE A 170 17.37 17.59 4.21
CA PHE A 170 16.32 18.10 5.09
C PHE A 170 16.06 17.03 6.17
N ILE A 171 16.53 17.31 7.37
CA ILE A 171 16.15 16.61 8.59
C ILE A 171 15.09 17.47 9.26
#